data_4bbb6ea831615f26edfb21c12987484c
#
_entry.id   4bbb6ea831615f26edfb21c12987484c
#
_cell.length_a   1.000
_cell.length_b   1.000
_cell.length_c   1.000
_cell.angle_alpha   90.00
_cell.angle_beta   90.00
_cell.angle_gamma   90.00
#
_symmetry.space_group_name_H-M   'P 1'
#
loop_
_entity.id
_entity.type
_entity.pdbx_description
1 polymer ?
#
loop_
_entity_poly.entity_id
_entity_poly.type
_entity_poly.pdbx_seq_one_letter_code
_entity_poly.pdbx_strand_id
1 'polypeptide(L)'
;LLTRGENGLSLISKNNIYHLKSNAEEVFDVTGAGDTVIALFSAALSISNNHIDSAHFANLGASIAVKKIGASSVNKDEIYKIAIKDKNSKILSNKDLLKNINGWRDNNEIIGFTNGCFDLLHSGHIDMLQKASDACDKLVVAVNSDQSIKRLKGEERPILNIQAREKLLNSLKMIDCVISFDEDTPIKLIKKIKPNILFKGADYKIKEIVGADYIKKLGGKVIRISLTKNQSTTRLISKLNKNK
;
A
#
# COMPACT_ATOMS: atom_id res chain seq x y z
N LEU A 1 -19.61 -18.71 12.49
CA LEU A 1 -18.25 -18.16 12.55
C LEU A 1 -17.30 -19.21 13.12
N LEU A 2 -16.17 -19.48 12.47
CA LEU A 2 -15.15 -20.45 12.87
C LEU A 2 -13.82 -19.73 13.05
N THR A 3 -13.21 -19.85 14.22
CA THR A 3 -11.86 -19.37 14.50
C THR A 3 -10.82 -20.37 13.98
N ARG A 4 -9.71 -19.91 13.40
CA ARG A 4 -8.66 -20.75 12.80
C ARG A 4 -7.26 -20.41 13.34
N GLY A 5 -7.18 -19.91 14.56
CA GLY A 5 -5.93 -19.49 15.19
C GLY A 5 -5.18 -18.44 14.36
N GLU A 6 -3.92 -18.67 14.08
CA GLU A 6 -3.06 -17.80 13.26
C GLU A 6 -3.58 -17.57 11.84
N ASN A 7 -4.41 -18.44 11.31
CA ASN A 7 -5.04 -18.33 10.00
C ASN A 7 -6.29 -17.43 10.01
N GLY A 8 -6.66 -16.84 11.15
CA GLY A 8 -7.76 -15.88 11.28
C GLY A 8 -9.13 -16.53 11.47
N LEU A 9 -10.14 -16.08 10.73
CA LEU A 9 -11.53 -16.50 10.88
C LEU A 9 -12.12 -17.02 9.56
N SER A 10 -13.14 -17.88 9.65
CA SER A 10 -14.00 -18.24 8.52
C SER A 10 -15.46 -17.99 8.87
N LEU A 11 -16.13 -17.23 8.03
CA LEU A 11 -17.56 -17.06 8.04
C LEU A 11 -18.19 -18.03 7.04
N ILE A 12 -19.00 -18.96 7.53
CA ILE A 12 -19.61 -20.02 6.74
C ILE A 12 -21.13 -19.76 6.68
N SER A 13 -21.68 -19.66 5.52
CA SER A 13 -23.10 -19.62 5.24
C SER A 13 -23.52 -20.83 4.38
N LYS A 14 -24.83 -20.99 4.12
CA LYS A 14 -25.33 -22.14 3.33
C LYS A 14 -24.66 -22.26 1.96
N ASN A 15 -24.32 -21.14 1.32
CA ASN A 15 -23.84 -21.11 -0.06
C ASN A 15 -22.44 -20.52 -0.24
N ASN A 16 -21.86 -19.92 0.80
CA ASN A 16 -20.58 -19.19 0.70
C ASN A 16 -19.70 -19.39 1.92
N ILE A 17 -18.39 -19.42 1.70
CA ILE A 17 -17.39 -19.41 2.75
C ILE A 17 -16.50 -18.19 2.51
N TYR A 18 -16.38 -17.33 3.53
CA TYR A 18 -15.48 -16.17 3.52
C TYR A 18 -14.35 -16.42 4.51
N HIS A 19 -13.11 -16.34 4.02
CA HIS A 19 -11.93 -16.46 4.84
C HIS A 19 -11.35 -15.08 5.14
N LEU A 20 -11.18 -14.77 6.40
CA LEU A 20 -10.57 -13.54 6.90
C LEU A 20 -9.22 -13.92 7.49
N LYS A 21 -8.13 -13.42 6.91
CA LYS A 21 -6.79 -13.62 7.46
C LYS A 21 -6.65 -12.92 8.81
N SER A 22 -5.80 -13.44 9.67
CA SER A 22 -5.47 -12.78 10.93
C SER A 22 -4.81 -11.43 10.66
N ASN A 23 -5.21 -10.41 11.42
CA ASN A 23 -4.60 -9.08 11.43
C ASN A 23 -3.52 -8.94 12.53
N ALA A 24 -3.20 -10.01 13.25
CA ALA A 24 -2.17 -10.00 14.29
C ALA A 24 -0.77 -10.01 13.66
N GLU A 25 0.00 -8.93 13.88
CA GLU A 25 1.42 -8.84 13.48
C GLU A 25 2.32 -9.55 14.51
N GLU A 26 1.89 -9.52 15.80
CA GLU A 26 2.58 -10.14 16.93
C GLU A 26 1.54 -10.80 17.85
N VAL A 27 1.86 -11.96 18.38
CA VAL A 27 1.01 -12.72 19.31
C VAL A 27 1.80 -12.96 20.58
N PHE A 28 1.33 -12.41 21.70
CA PHE A 28 1.91 -12.65 23.03
C PHE A 28 1.13 -13.72 23.78
N ASP A 29 -0.19 -13.69 23.73
CA ASP A 29 -1.05 -14.64 24.41
C ASP A 29 -2.38 -14.79 23.66
N VAL A 30 -2.85 -16.01 23.50
CA VAL A 30 -4.13 -16.30 22.83
C VAL A 30 -5.31 -16.45 23.78
N THR A 31 -5.05 -16.33 25.10
CA THR A 31 -6.08 -16.47 26.14
C THR A 31 -7.19 -15.42 25.97
N GLY A 32 -8.43 -15.85 25.87
CA GLY A 32 -9.60 -14.98 25.73
C GLY A 32 -9.82 -14.42 24.31
N ALA A 33 -8.97 -14.78 23.32
CA ALA A 33 -9.15 -14.33 21.95
C ALA A 33 -10.47 -14.80 21.33
N GLY A 34 -10.87 -16.05 21.61
CA GLY A 34 -12.14 -16.63 21.16
C GLY A 34 -13.36 -15.90 21.78
N ASP A 35 -13.29 -15.60 23.08
CA ASP A 35 -14.34 -14.85 23.78
C ASP A 35 -14.48 -13.44 23.23
N THR A 36 -13.35 -12.79 22.92
CA THR A 36 -13.33 -11.48 22.27
C THR A 36 -13.97 -11.54 20.88
N VAL A 37 -13.68 -12.57 20.09
CA VAL A 37 -14.29 -12.77 18.77
C VAL A 37 -15.81 -12.85 18.87
N ILE A 38 -16.33 -13.72 19.74
CA ILE A 38 -17.79 -13.94 19.84
C ILE A 38 -18.49 -12.69 20.36
N ALA A 39 -17.92 -12.03 21.37
CA ALA A 39 -18.48 -10.82 21.96
C ALA A 39 -18.57 -9.68 20.91
N LEU A 40 -17.48 -9.40 20.20
CA LEU A 40 -17.45 -8.32 19.21
C LEU A 40 -18.25 -8.65 17.94
N PHE A 41 -18.26 -9.92 17.52
CA PHE A 41 -19.12 -10.36 16.42
C PHE A 41 -20.59 -10.14 16.73
N SER A 42 -21.05 -10.57 17.90
CA SER A 42 -22.44 -10.45 18.32
C SER A 42 -22.86 -8.98 18.48
N ALA A 43 -22.00 -8.16 19.10
CA ALA A 43 -22.25 -6.73 19.27
C ALA A 43 -22.32 -6.00 17.90
N ALA A 44 -21.40 -6.27 16.99
CA ALA A 44 -21.42 -5.66 15.67
C ALA A 44 -22.63 -6.12 14.84
N LEU A 45 -22.98 -7.41 14.91
CA LEU A 45 -24.11 -7.97 14.18
C LEU A 45 -25.45 -7.37 14.63
N SER A 46 -25.61 -7.12 15.93
CA SER A 46 -26.83 -6.51 16.48
C SER A 46 -27.08 -5.08 15.96
N ILE A 47 -26.03 -4.40 15.51
CA ILE A 47 -26.11 -3.02 15.01
C ILE A 47 -26.18 -2.97 13.47
N SER A 48 -25.29 -3.72 12.80
CA SER A 48 -25.10 -3.62 11.35
C SER A 48 -25.99 -4.54 10.54
N ASN A 49 -26.46 -5.63 11.16
CA ASN A 49 -27.13 -6.76 10.50
C ASN A 49 -26.34 -7.33 9.30
N ASN A 50 -25.02 -7.09 9.24
CA ASN A 50 -24.10 -7.53 8.20
C ASN A 50 -23.06 -8.50 8.78
N HIS A 51 -23.18 -9.77 8.43
CA HIS A 51 -22.33 -10.83 8.96
C HIS A 51 -20.86 -10.68 8.54
N ILE A 52 -20.58 -10.17 7.33
CA ILE A 52 -19.21 -10.01 6.84
C ILE A 52 -18.51 -8.87 7.57
N ASP A 53 -19.15 -7.71 7.69
CA ASP A 53 -18.59 -6.56 8.41
C ASP A 53 -18.41 -6.89 9.89
N SER A 54 -19.36 -7.62 10.49
CA SER A 54 -19.26 -8.09 11.88
C SER A 54 -18.10 -9.05 12.09
N ALA A 55 -17.83 -9.94 11.12
CA ALA A 55 -16.68 -10.83 11.17
C ALA A 55 -15.35 -10.08 11.01
N HIS A 56 -15.28 -9.06 10.17
CA HIS A 56 -14.11 -8.18 10.06
C HIS A 56 -13.85 -7.45 11.38
N PHE A 57 -14.90 -6.89 12.00
CA PHE A 57 -14.80 -6.19 13.27
C PHE A 57 -14.33 -7.12 14.41
N ALA A 58 -14.85 -8.34 14.47
CA ALA A 58 -14.43 -9.35 15.44
C ALA A 58 -12.97 -9.77 15.25
N ASN A 59 -12.53 -9.96 13.99
CA ASN A 59 -11.15 -10.30 13.65
C ASN A 59 -10.17 -9.19 14.06
N LEU A 60 -10.55 -7.94 13.88
CA LEU A 60 -9.79 -6.79 14.33
C LEU A 60 -9.62 -6.77 15.85
N GLY A 61 -10.71 -6.97 16.59
CA GLY A 61 -10.66 -7.05 18.05
C GLY A 61 -9.81 -8.22 18.56
N ALA A 62 -9.89 -9.38 17.92
CA ALA A 62 -9.06 -10.52 18.25
C ALA A 62 -7.57 -10.20 18.08
N SER A 63 -7.19 -9.48 17.01
CA SER A 63 -5.80 -9.06 16.79
C SER A 63 -5.26 -8.10 17.85
N ILE A 64 -6.14 -7.40 18.57
CA ILE A 64 -5.79 -6.57 19.71
C ILE A 64 -5.62 -7.44 20.96
N ALA A 65 -6.56 -8.35 21.19
CA ALA A 65 -6.57 -9.21 22.38
C ALA A 65 -5.28 -10.04 22.46
N VAL A 66 -4.85 -10.67 21.36
CA VAL A 66 -3.64 -11.53 21.33
C VAL A 66 -2.33 -10.76 21.53
N LYS A 67 -2.34 -9.44 21.49
CA LYS A 67 -1.18 -8.57 21.81
C LYS A 67 -1.06 -8.29 23.31
N LYS A 68 -2.01 -8.76 24.13
CA LYS A 68 -2.04 -8.56 25.58
C LYS A 68 -1.79 -9.88 26.28
N ILE A 69 -1.29 -9.81 27.50
CA ILE A 69 -1.07 -10.99 28.36
C ILE A 69 -2.35 -11.28 29.12
N GLY A 70 -2.80 -12.53 29.12
CA GLY A 70 -3.99 -13.00 29.78
C GLY A 70 -5.30 -12.57 29.12
N ALA A 71 -6.44 -12.93 29.71
CA ALA A 71 -7.76 -12.53 29.25
C ALA A 71 -7.98 -11.04 29.47
N SER A 72 -7.62 -10.24 28.47
CA SER A 72 -7.70 -8.78 28.54
C SER A 72 -8.85 -8.25 27.71
N SER A 73 -9.56 -7.25 28.24
CA SER A 73 -10.62 -6.56 27.50
C SER A 73 -10.04 -5.71 26.35
N VAL A 74 -10.79 -5.64 25.27
CA VAL A 74 -10.49 -4.75 24.13
C VAL A 74 -11.42 -3.54 24.25
N ASN A 75 -10.84 -2.33 24.32
CA ASN A 75 -11.61 -1.12 24.45
C ASN A 75 -11.86 -0.43 23.09
N LYS A 76 -12.84 0.49 23.07
CA LYS A 76 -13.25 1.22 21.87
C LYS A 76 -12.11 1.98 21.22
N ASP A 77 -11.25 2.63 22.00
CA ASP A 77 -10.17 3.47 21.46
C ASP A 77 -9.07 2.65 20.79
N GLU A 78 -8.82 1.43 21.28
CA GLU A 78 -7.88 0.50 20.66
C GLU A 78 -8.38 0.04 19.29
N ILE A 79 -9.66 -0.34 19.21
CA ILE A 79 -10.29 -0.72 17.94
C ILE A 79 -10.26 0.47 16.98
N TYR A 80 -10.61 1.66 17.47
CA TYR A 80 -10.66 2.88 16.66
C TYR A 80 -9.28 3.24 16.08
N LYS A 81 -8.23 3.15 16.89
CA LYS A 81 -6.84 3.40 16.44
C LYS A 81 -6.42 2.47 15.31
N ILE A 82 -6.75 1.17 15.38
CA ILE A 82 -6.38 0.22 14.34
C ILE A 82 -7.28 0.39 13.10
N ALA A 83 -8.59 0.58 13.29
CA ALA A 83 -9.52 0.80 12.19
C ALA A 83 -9.22 2.08 11.41
N ILE A 84 -8.77 3.16 12.08
CA ILE A 84 -8.32 4.39 11.41
C ILE A 84 -6.97 4.19 10.73
N LYS A 85 -6.05 3.42 11.33
CA LYS A 85 -4.76 3.09 10.71
C LYS A 85 -4.97 2.36 9.39
N ASP A 86 -5.91 1.41 9.32
CA ASP A 86 -6.27 0.72 8.07
C ASP A 86 -6.98 1.65 7.07
N LYS A 87 -7.90 2.51 7.54
CA LYS A 87 -8.57 3.50 6.67
C LYS A 87 -7.62 4.56 6.10
N ASN A 88 -6.55 4.87 6.82
CA ASN A 88 -5.51 5.81 6.39
C ASN A 88 -4.38 5.13 5.62
N SER A 89 -4.44 3.82 5.40
CA SER A 89 -3.48 3.15 4.53
C SER A 89 -3.67 3.61 3.10
N LYS A 90 -2.60 4.16 2.53
CA LYS A 90 -2.51 4.55 1.11
C LYS A 90 -2.06 3.38 0.24
N ILE A 91 -1.70 2.24 0.85
CA ILE A 91 -1.35 1.00 0.16
C ILE A 91 -2.65 0.33 -0.26
N LEU A 92 -2.89 0.28 -1.57
CA LEU A 92 -4.16 -0.15 -2.12
C LEU A 92 -4.05 -1.46 -2.89
N SER A 93 -5.11 -2.26 -2.82
CA SER A 93 -5.33 -3.33 -3.77
C SER A 93 -5.71 -2.78 -5.15
N ASN A 94 -5.55 -3.59 -6.19
CA ASN A 94 -5.98 -3.20 -7.53
C ASN A 94 -7.46 -2.81 -7.64
N LYS A 95 -8.32 -3.36 -6.78
CA LYS A 95 -9.76 -3.07 -6.73
C LYS A 95 -10.02 -1.70 -6.08
N ASP A 96 -9.37 -1.46 -4.94
CA ASP A 96 -9.52 -0.22 -4.19
C ASP A 96 -8.91 0.97 -4.93
N LEU A 97 -7.77 0.75 -5.61
CA LEU A 97 -7.18 1.73 -6.50
C LEU A 97 -8.19 2.25 -7.52
N LEU A 98 -8.90 1.37 -8.23
CA LEU A 98 -9.87 1.79 -9.25
C LEU A 98 -11.05 2.56 -8.64
N LYS A 99 -11.50 2.15 -7.47
CA LYS A 99 -12.55 2.89 -6.75
C LYS A 99 -12.11 4.31 -6.42
N ASN A 100 -10.88 4.48 -5.92
CA ASN A 100 -10.34 5.81 -5.62
C ASN A 100 -10.13 6.65 -6.90
N ILE A 101 -9.56 6.05 -7.95
CA ILE A 101 -9.34 6.72 -9.24
C ILE A 101 -10.67 7.25 -9.83
N ASN A 102 -11.74 6.47 -9.77
CA ASN A 102 -13.04 6.90 -10.25
C ASN A 102 -13.59 8.05 -9.40
N GLY A 103 -13.55 7.94 -8.06
CA GLY A 103 -13.98 9.02 -7.18
C GLY A 103 -13.18 10.32 -7.39
N TRP A 104 -11.87 10.24 -7.63
CA TRP A 104 -11.05 11.42 -7.93
C TRP A 104 -11.43 12.04 -9.26
N ARG A 105 -11.73 11.24 -10.28
CA ARG A 105 -12.21 11.75 -11.58
C ARG A 105 -13.57 12.42 -11.49
N ASP A 106 -14.49 11.80 -10.72
CA ASP A 106 -15.83 12.37 -10.51
C ASP A 106 -15.74 13.76 -9.84
N ASN A 107 -14.68 13.97 -9.05
CA ASN A 107 -14.36 15.26 -8.42
C ASN A 107 -13.48 16.17 -9.31
N ASN A 108 -13.19 15.80 -10.57
CA ASN A 108 -12.29 16.52 -11.47
C ASN A 108 -10.86 16.73 -10.94
N GLU A 109 -10.39 15.85 -10.05
CA GLU A 109 -9.03 15.93 -9.49
C GLU A 109 -7.98 15.49 -10.52
N ILE A 110 -6.86 16.20 -10.59
CA ILE A 110 -5.72 15.91 -11.45
C ILE A 110 -4.91 14.76 -10.85
N ILE A 111 -4.88 13.62 -11.54
CA ILE A 111 -4.18 12.43 -11.09
C ILE A 111 -2.78 12.41 -11.66
N GLY A 112 -1.77 12.44 -10.80
CA GLY A 112 -0.37 12.22 -11.10
C GLY A 112 0.03 10.77 -10.87
N PHE A 113 0.96 10.26 -11.68
CA PHE A 113 1.51 8.93 -11.56
C PHE A 113 3.02 8.94 -11.68
N THR A 114 3.69 8.23 -10.79
CA THR A 114 5.11 7.88 -10.92
C THR A 114 5.35 6.43 -10.54
N ASN A 115 6.48 5.87 -10.97
CA ASN A 115 6.88 4.53 -10.56
C ASN A 115 8.38 4.41 -10.33
N GLY A 116 8.75 3.48 -9.46
CA GLY A 116 10.15 3.16 -9.18
C GLY A 116 10.33 1.95 -8.28
N CYS A 117 11.57 1.54 -8.09
CA CYS A 117 11.93 0.49 -7.14
C CYS A 117 11.85 0.97 -5.69
N PHE A 118 12.23 2.22 -5.42
CA PHE A 118 12.29 2.83 -4.08
C PHE A 118 12.98 1.94 -3.06
N ASP A 119 14.04 1.27 -3.49
CA ASP A 119 14.73 0.25 -2.70
C ASP A 119 15.40 0.83 -1.45
N LEU A 120 16.09 1.97 -1.60
CA LEU A 120 16.51 2.83 -0.50
C LEU A 120 16.01 4.24 -0.79
N LEU A 121 15.14 4.75 0.07
CA LEU A 121 14.71 6.14 -0.02
C LEU A 121 15.86 7.08 0.37
N HIS A 122 16.01 8.15 -0.40
CA HIS A 122 16.95 9.23 -0.15
C HIS A 122 16.30 10.57 -0.50
N SER A 123 16.92 11.68 -0.09
CA SER A 123 16.34 13.03 -0.28
C SER A 123 15.95 13.32 -1.74
N GLY A 124 16.72 12.83 -2.72
CA GLY A 124 16.35 12.98 -4.13
C GLY A 124 15.00 12.35 -4.52
N HIS A 125 14.64 11.21 -3.89
CA HIS A 125 13.29 10.64 -4.05
C HIS A 125 12.23 11.54 -3.39
N ILE A 126 12.51 12.06 -2.20
CA ILE A 126 11.58 12.94 -1.47
C ILE A 126 11.32 14.21 -2.29
N ASP A 127 12.39 14.87 -2.78
CA ASP A 127 12.27 16.09 -3.60
C ASP A 127 11.46 15.83 -4.88
N MET A 128 11.69 14.68 -5.53
CA MET A 128 10.95 14.29 -6.71
C MET A 128 9.45 14.06 -6.42
N LEU A 129 9.15 13.34 -5.36
CA LEU A 129 7.78 13.04 -4.95
C LEU A 129 7.04 14.31 -4.52
N GLN A 130 7.72 15.23 -3.81
CA GLN A 130 7.15 16.52 -3.43
C GLN A 130 6.79 17.34 -4.66
N LYS A 131 7.73 17.54 -5.60
CA LYS A 131 7.47 18.28 -6.85
C LYS A 131 6.39 17.64 -7.71
N ALA A 132 6.29 16.29 -7.69
CA ALA A 132 5.23 15.58 -8.38
C ALA A 132 3.86 15.85 -7.73
N SER A 133 3.79 15.82 -6.40
CA SER A 133 2.58 16.14 -5.64
C SER A 133 2.13 17.59 -5.83
N ASP A 134 3.07 18.55 -5.83
CA ASP A 134 2.77 19.97 -6.01
C ASP A 134 2.17 20.27 -7.41
N ALA A 135 2.31 19.35 -8.37
CA ALA A 135 1.82 19.51 -9.75
C ALA A 135 0.52 18.73 -10.04
N CYS A 136 -0.09 18.09 -9.05
CA CYS A 136 -1.33 17.33 -9.19
C CYS A 136 -2.14 17.36 -7.88
N ASP A 137 -3.41 16.97 -7.94
CA ASP A 137 -4.26 16.90 -6.74
C ASP A 137 -4.11 15.56 -6.01
N LYS A 138 -3.81 14.48 -6.77
CA LYS A 138 -3.65 13.11 -6.24
C LYS A 138 -2.43 12.44 -6.86
N LEU A 139 -1.48 12.05 -6.02
CA LEU A 139 -0.27 11.37 -6.46
C LEU A 139 -0.33 9.86 -6.20
N VAL A 140 -0.30 9.08 -7.28
CA VAL A 140 -0.18 7.62 -7.26
C VAL A 140 1.28 7.23 -7.47
N VAL A 141 1.82 6.44 -6.53
CA VAL A 141 3.18 5.89 -6.62
C VAL A 141 3.12 4.38 -6.80
N ALA A 142 3.60 3.89 -7.94
CA ALA A 142 3.71 2.47 -8.23
C ALA A 142 5.10 1.93 -7.88
N VAL A 143 5.14 0.82 -7.14
CA VAL A 143 6.37 0.22 -6.61
C VAL A 143 6.59 -1.14 -7.25
N ASN A 144 7.77 -1.39 -7.81
CA ASN A 144 8.13 -2.71 -8.35
C ASN A 144 8.16 -3.75 -7.20
N SER A 145 7.59 -4.93 -7.42
CA SER A 145 7.71 -6.07 -6.50
C SER A 145 9.17 -6.49 -6.31
N ASP A 146 9.45 -7.30 -5.30
CA ASP A 146 10.79 -7.83 -5.08
C ASP A 146 11.25 -8.68 -6.27
N GLN A 147 10.36 -9.49 -6.84
CA GLN A 147 10.66 -10.30 -8.02
C GLN A 147 10.95 -9.44 -9.27
N SER A 148 10.15 -8.38 -9.49
CA SER A 148 10.42 -7.43 -10.57
C SER A 148 11.78 -6.76 -10.42
N ILE A 149 12.17 -6.37 -9.19
CA ILE A 149 13.49 -5.76 -8.95
C ILE A 149 14.63 -6.75 -9.19
N LYS A 150 14.49 -8.00 -8.76
CA LYS A 150 15.49 -9.05 -9.03
C LYS A 150 15.73 -9.21 -10.54
N ARG A 151 14.67 -9.29 -11.32
CA ARG A 151 14.77 -9.37 -12.79
C ARG A 151 15.46 -8.15 -13.40
N LEU A 152 15.20 -6.95 -12.89
CA LEU A 152 15.70 -5.69 -13.45
C LEU A 152 17.11 -5.33 -12.97
N LYS A 153 17.51 -5.72 -11.74
CA LYS A 153 18.73 -5.24 -11.07
C LYS A 153 19.63 -6.33 -10.50
N GLY A 154 19.25 -7.61 -10.64
CA GLY A 154 20.00 -8.76 -10.14
C GLY A 154 19.50 -9.30 -8.80
N GLU A 155 19.94 -10.52 -8.46
CA GLU A 155 19.43 -11.31 -7.33
C GLU A 155 19.71 -10.69 -5.95
N GLU A 156 20.76 -9.88 -5.82
CA GLU A 156 21.10 -9.19 -4.56
C GLU A 156 20.20 -7.98 -4.26
N ARG A 157 19.21 -7.73 -5.10
CA ARG A 157 18.27 -6.63 -4.95
C ARG A 157 16.83 -7.18 -4.90
N PRO A 158 15.90 -6.53 -4.16
CA PRO A 158 16.08 -5.28 -3.41
C PRO A 158 16.77 -5.52 -2.05
N ILE A 159 17.29 -4.45 -1.42
CA ILE A 159 17.79 -4.46 -0.04
C ILE A 159 16.62 -4.49 0.95
N LEU A 160 15.59 -3.68 0.69
CA LEU A 160 14.37 -3.65 1.48
C LEU A 160 13.26 -4.41 0.76
N ASN A 161 12.60 -5.33 1.45
CA ASN A 161 11.45 -6.04 0.92
C ASN A 161 10.28 -5.10 0.60
N ILE A 162 9.32 -5.58 -0.18
CA ILE A 162 8.19 -4.77 -0.65
C ILE A 162 7.40 -4.15 0.50
N GLN A 163 7.16 -4.88 1.59
CA GLN A 163 6.40 -4.40 2.75
C GLN A 163 7.09 -3.19 3.40
N ALA A 164 8.41 -3.24 3.57
CA ALA A 164 9.18 -2.13 4.12
C ALA A 164 9.15 -0.91 3.21
N ARG A 165 9.28 -1.11 1.88
CA ARG A 165 9.25 -0.04 0.89
C ARG A 165 7.88 0.63 0.79
N GLU A 166 6.81 -0.16 0.78
CA GLU A 166 5.43 0.33 0.83
C GLU A 166 5.14 1.10 2.11
N LYS A 167 5.58 0.60 3.27
CA LYS A 167 5.41 1.26 4.56
C LYS A 167 6.10 2.63 4.60
N LEU A 168 7.32 2.73 4.08
CA LEU A 168 8.05 4.00 3.99
C LEU A 168 7.31 5.00 3.10
N LEU A 169 6.86 4.60 1.92
CA LEU A 169 6.11 5.46 1.01
C LEU A 169 4.75 5.86 1.58
N ASN A 170 4.05 4.94 2.25
CA ASN A 170 2.77 5.20 2.91
C ASN A 170 2.86 6.28 3.99
N SER A 171 4.02 6.42 4.63
CA SER A 171 4.25 7.45 5.67
C SER A 171 4.48 8.86 5.11
N LEU A 172 4.73 9.00 3.80
CA LEU A 172 4.99 10.29 3.17
C LEU A 172 3.67 11.02 2.87
N LYS A 173 3.51 12.24 3.42
CA LYS A 173 2.26 13.01 3.29
C LYS A 173 1.89 13.34 1.85
N MET A 174 2.88 13.59 0.99
CA MET A 174 2.70 13.97 -0.40
C MET A 174 2.17 12.85 -1.30
N ILE A 175 2.05 11.61 -0.81
CA ILE A 175 1.52 10.48 -1.58
C ILE A 175 0.08 10.21 -1.17
N ASP A 176 -0.81 10.02 -2.12
CA ASP A 176 -2.21 9.66 -1.90
C ASP A 176 -2.48 8.16 -2.06
N CYS A 177 -1.70 7.49 -2.90
CA CYS A 177 -1.84 6.07 -3.15
C CYS A 177 -0.50 5.41 -3.44
N VAL A 178 -0.26 4.25 -2.82
CA VAL A 178 0.85 3.33 -3.09
C VAL A 178 0.27 2.03 -3.64
N ILE A 179 0.81 1.55 -4.76
CA ILE A 179 0.40 0.29 -5.38
C ILE A 179 1.62 -0.49 -5.85
N SER A 180 1.73 -1.75 -5.49
CA SER A 180 2.78 -2.62 -6.02
C SER A 180 2.39 -3.27 -7.34
N PHE A 181 3.38 -3.59 -8.17
CA PHE A 181 3.21 -4.31 -9.43
C PHE A 181 4.40 -5.23 -9.70
N ASP A 182 4.15 -6.34 -10.38
CA ASP A 182 5.17 -7.38 -10.63
C ASP A 182 5.75 -7.35 -12.04
N GLU A 183 5.10 -6.67 -12.96
CA GLU A 183 5.59 -6.55 -14.33
C GLU A 183 6.89 -5.76 -14.42
N ASP A 184 7.70 -6.03 -15.46
CA ASP A 184 8.96 -5.32 -15.69
C ASP A 184 8.73 -3.84 -16.05
N THR A 185 7.55 -3.51 -16.55
CA THR A 185 7.15 -2.14 -16.86
C THR A 185 5.77 -1.79 -16.30
N PRO A 186 5.53 -0.52 -15.92
CA PRO A 186 4.25 -0.09 -15.34
C PRO A 186 3.12 0.11 -16.36
N ILE A 187 3.30 -0.29 -17.63
CA ILE A 187 2.38 0.05 -18.72
C ILE A 187 0.93 -0.42 -18.46
N LYS A 188 0.75 -1.59 -17.84
CA LYS A 188 -0.59 -2.10 -17.51
C LYS A 188 -1.28 -1.20 -16.49
N LEU A 189 -0.56 -0.77 -15.44
CA LEU A 189 -1.08 0.18 -14.45
C LEU A 189 -1.38 1.54 -15.07
N ILE A 190 -0.47 2.07 -15.89
CA ILE A 190 -0.67 3.36 -16.58
C ILE A 190 -1.93 3.31 -17.45
N LYS A 191 -2.15 2.23 -18.21
CA LYS A 191 -3.37 2.05 -19.02
C LYS A 191 -4.62 1.93 -18.17
N LYS A 192 -4.54 1.33 -17.02
CA LYS A 192 -5.64 1.14 -16.08
C LYS A 192 -6.00 2.43 -15.35
N ILE A 193 -4.99 3.16 -14.87
CA ILE A 193 -5.15 4.41 -14.14
C ILE A 193 -5.45 5.56 -15.07
N LYS A 194 -4.89 5.63 -16.28
CA LYS A 194 -4.98 6.74 -17.24
C LYS A 194 -4.72 8.10 -16.53
N PRO A 195 -3.54 8.30 -15.91
CA PRO A 195 -3.26 9.51 -15.16
C PRO A 195 -3.24 10.75 -16.09
N ASN A 196 -3.56 11.92 -15.54
CA ASN A 196 -3.45 13.20 -16.25
C ASN A 196 -1.98 13.58 -16.46
N ILE A 197 -1.11 13.21 -15.50
CA ILE A 197 0.31 13.54 -15.53
C ILE A 197 1.14 12.32 -15.20
N LEU A 198 2.12 12.01 -16.06
CA LEU A 198 3.13 10.99 -15.83
C LEU A 198 4.45 11.66 -15.43
N PHE A 199 4.93 11.38 -14.21
CA PHE A 199 6.18 11.92 -13.70
C PHE A 199 7.33 10.91 -13.82
N LYS A 200 8.54 11.41 -14.12
CA LYS A 200 9.78 10.61 -14.13
C LYS A 200 10.98 11.49 -13.77
N GLY A 201 12.05 10.87 -13.28
CA GLY A 201 13.32 11.58 -13.08
C GLY A 201 13.87 12.16 -14.38
N ALA A 202 14.56 13.28 -14.32
CA ALA A 202 15.13 13.95 -15.49
C ALA A 202 16.30 13.20 -16.14
N ASP A 203 16.81 12.16 -15.49
CA ASP A 203 17.78 11.19 -16.00
C ASP A 203 17.24 10.34 -17.15
N TYR A 204 15.92 10.26 -17.32
CA TYR A 204 15.25 9.57 -18.42
C TYR A 204 14.99 10.50 -19.59
N LYS A 205 15.24 10.06 -20.82
CA LYS A 205 14.75 10.74 -22.03
C LYS A 205 13.25 10.46 -22.20
N ILE A 206 12.49 11.45 -22.69
CA ILE A 206 11.01 11.31 -22.83
C ILE A 206 10.64 10.07 -23.64
N LYS A 207 11.41 9.74 -24.70
CA LYS A 207 11.19 8.56 -25.55
C LYS A 207 11.40 7.23 -24.83
N GLU A 208 12.15 7.23 -23.73
CA GLU A 208 12.47 6.06 -22.92
C GLU A 208 11.45 5.86 -21.78
N ILE A 209 10.57 6.85 -21.54
CA ILE A 209 9.57 6.76 -20.48
C ILE A 209 8.41 5.90 -20.93
N VAL A 210 8.30 4.72 -20.32
CA VAL A 210 7.20 3.78 -20.58
C VAL A 210 5.86 4.46 -20.33
N GLY A 211 4.96 4.41 -21.31
CA GLY A 211 3.63 5.01 -21.24
C GLY A 211 3.57 6.49 -21.69
N ALA A 212 4.70 7.14 -21.99
CA ALA A 212 4.73 8.56 -22.38
C ALA A 212 3.84 8.83 -23.61
N ASP A 213 3.97 8.04 -24.67
CA ASP A 213 3.19 8.22 -25.89
C ASP A 213 1.70 7.93 -25.67
N TYR A 214 1.39 6.95 -24.81
CA TYR A 214 0.02 6.62 -24.45
C TYR A 214 -0.65 7.78 -23.71
N ILE A 215 0.03 8.36 -22.72
CA ILE A 215 -0.49 9.50 -21.95
C ILE A 215 -0.68 10.74 -22.84
N LYS A 216 0.29 11.04 -23.72
CA LYS A 216 0.16 12.15 -24.69
C LYS A 216 -1.03 11.96 -25.64
N LYS A 217 -1.27 10.73 -26.13
CA LYS A 217 -2.45 10.42 -26.97
C LYS A 217 -3.78 10.64 -26.25
N LEU A 218 -3.79 10.52 -24.91
CA LEU A 218 -4.97 10.82 -24.09
C LEU A 218 -5.09 12.32 -23.72
N GLY A 219 -4.22 13.19 -24.22
CA GLY A 219 -4.18 14.62 -23.87
C GLY A 219 -3.48 14.91 -22.54
N GLY A 220 -2.88 13.91 -21.89
CA GLY A 220 -2.14 14.08 -20.65
C GLY A 220 -0.72 14.61 -20.84
N LYS A 221 -0.06 14.92 -19.74
CA LYS A 221 1.29 15.51 -19.71
C LYS A 221 2.33 14.51 -19.23
N VAL A 222 3.56 14.63 -19.72
CA VAL A 222 4.74 13.89 -19.22
C VAL A 222 5.74 14.91 -18.70
N ILE A 223 5.99 14.89 -17.40
CA ILE A 223 6.87 15.84 -16.71
C ILE A 223 8.10 15.10 -16.19
N ARG A 224 9.28 15.63 -16.57
CA ARG A 224 10.57 15.17 -16.04
C ARG A 224 10.99 16.08 -14.90
N ILE A 225 11.19 15.51 -13.73
CA ILE A 225 11.57 16.23 -12.52
C ILE A 225 13.07 16.12 -12.32
N SER A 226 13.75 17.28 -12.24
CA SER A 226 15.19 17.31 -11.94
C SER A 226 15.46 16.79 -10.54
N LEU A 227 16.28 15.74 -10.46
CA LEU A 227 16.76 15.18 -9.19
C LEU A 227 17.87 16.07 -8.64
N THR A 228 17.94 16.20 -7.33
CA THR A 228 19.05 16.89 -6.65
C THR A 228 20.36 16.15 -6.97
N LYS A 229 21.36 16.88 -7.47
CA LYS A 229 22.64 16.31 -7.91
C LYS A 229 23.30 15.48 -6.80
N ASN A 230 23.90 14.33 -7.21
CA ASN A 230 24.73 13.46 -6.37
C ASN A 230 24.03 12.45 -5.44
N GLN A 231 22.74 12.19 -5.60
CA GLN A 231 22.05 11.21 -4.77
C GLN A 231 21.44 10.09 -5.63
N SER A 232 22.05 8.89 -5.59
CA SER A 232 21.47 7.68 -6.16
C SER A 232 21.73 6.49 -5.24
N THR A 233 20.76 5.57 -5.15
CA THR A 233 20.88 4.34 -4.37
C THR A 233 22.16 3.56 -4.73
N THR A 234 22.52 3.49 -6.02
CA THR A 234 23.74 2.81 -6.51
C THR A 234 25.00 3.44 -5.92
N ARG A 235 25.07 4.78 -5.83
CA ARG A 235 26.20 5.48 -5.20
C ARG A 235 26.26 5.28 -3.69
N LEU A 236 25.14 5.22 -3.01
CA LEU A 236 25.08 4.94 -1.57
C LEU A 236 25.62 3.56 -1.27
N ILE A 237 25.20 2.55 -2.03
CA ILE A 237 25.67 1.17 -1.88
C ILE A 237 27.16 1.06 -2.22
N SER A 238 27.65 1.69 -3.30
CA SER A 238 29.06 1.65 -3.66
C SER A 238 29.97 2.32 -2.62
N LYS A 239 29.47 3.32 -1.89
CA LYS A 239 30.21 3.91 -0.75
C LYS A 239 30.28 2.98 0.46
N LEU A 240 29.19 2.25 0.76
CA LEU A 240 29.16 1.28 1.85
C LEU A 240 30.10 0.09 1.59
N ASN A 241 30.16 -0.38 0.34
CA ASN A 241 31.05 -1.50 -0.05
C ASN A 241 32.53 -1.12 -0.18
N LYS A 242 32.87 0.18 -0.27
CA LYS A 242 34.27 0.65 -0.29
C LYS A 242 34.88 0.79 1.11
N ASN A 243 34.07 0.75 2.15
CA ASN A 243 34.50 0.86 3.54
C ASN A 243 34.53 -0.51 4.26
N LYS A 244 34.40 -1.60 3.52
CA LYS A 244 34.73 -2.97 3.95
C LYS A 244 36.01 -3.42 3.28
#